data_d7f8baf35c5c799c331f866fdb1792a7
#
_entry.id   d7f8baf35c5c799c331f866fdb1792a7
#
_cell.length_a   1.000
_cell.length_b   1.000
_cell.length_c   1.000
_cell.angle_alpha   90.00
_cell.angle_beta   90.00
_cell.angle_gamma   90.00
#
_symmetry.space_group_name_H-M   'P 1'
#
loop_
_entity.id
_entity.type
_entity.pdbx_description
1 polymer ?
#
loop_
_entity_poly.entity_id
_entity_poly.type
_entity_poly.pdbx_seq_one_letter_code
_entity_poly.pdbx_strand_id
1 'polypeptide(L)'
;IPDFGGFLVKANSEGQPGPGDYHRTHAEGANMLAEALAPHSGLVIWRSFVYGNHEGEDRVMQAVTEFKDLDGKFSSNVILQTKNQPREPYAPLFDQIKHTPMMAELQITQEYLGQSRHLVYLAPMWKEFFSFVSPKQLIGIAGVANTGDDANWCGHHFSQANWYAFGRLAWDPTLSSEQIADEWLKQTFTHDTAFINPMKEVMMSSREACVDYMMPLGLHHIFKADHHYGPEPQGFYPKYPIEWCPVYYHKADSTGIGFDRTMNGTKAVSQYRHPFDSIYNDINTCPEEYLLWFHHVSWNHKMKDGTTLWQSLCAHYNRGVAEAKRFAETWSKMEPYVDRQRFMEVSQRMAEQVENAEEWRDTCLKYFQTFSKQEITK
;
A
#
# COMPACT_ATOMS: atom_id res chain seq x y z
N ILE A 1 32.08 1.26 -16.89
CA ILE A 1 31.85 0.19 -15.93
C ILE A 1 31.42 -1.03 -16.74
N PRO A 2 32.26 -2.09 -16.86
CA PRO A 2 31.97 -3.23 -17.74
C PRO A 2 30.69 -3.98 -17.42
N ASP A 3 30.29 -4.00 -16.13
CA ASP A 3 29.16 -4.79 -15.62
C ASP A 3 27.97 -3.91 -15.23
N PHE A 4 27.82 -2.75 -15.86
CA PHE A 4 26.71 -1.85 -15.58
C PHE A 4 25.41 -2.41 -16.17
N GLY A 5 24.47 -2.76 -15.27
CA GLY A 5 23.21 -3.45 -15.65
C GLY A 5 22.15 -2.56 -16.29
N GLY A 6 22.16 -1.25 -16.04
CA GLY A 6 21.16 -0.34 -16.59
C GLY A 6 20.67 0.73 -15.62
N PHE A 7 19.55 1.35 -15.98
CA PHE A 7 18.96 2.46 -15.22
C PHE A 7 17.57 2.13 -14.72
N LEU A 8 17.26 2.56 -13.50
CA LEU A 8 15.89 2.76 -13.02
C LEU A 8 15.54 4.24 -13.19
N VAL A 9 14.46 4.53 -13.92
CA VAL A 9 14.05 5.89 -14.28
C VAL A 9 12.66 6.20 -13.71
N LYS A 10 12.56 7.35 -13.04
CA LYS A 10 11.29 7.99 -12.65
C LYS A 10 11.19 9.31 -13.42
N ALA A 11 10.14 9.47 -14.21
CA ALA A 11 9.92 10.64 -15.06
C ALA A 11 8.49 11.16 -14.95
N ASN A 12 8.27 12.44 -15.23
CA ASN A 12 6.95 13.10 -15.16
C ASN A 12 6.23 12.90 -13.82
N SER A 13 6.95 12.95 -12.71
CA SER A 13 6.33 12.63 -11.41
C SER A 13 6.86 13.54 -10.31
N GLU A 14 5.95 14.05 -9.47
CA GLU A 14 6.27 14.85 -8.27
C GLU A 14 7.20 16.02 -8.55
N GLY A 15 6.92 16.78 -9.62
CA GLY A 15 7.70 17.94 -10.02
C GLY A 15 9.06 17.62 -10.67
N GLN A 16 9.36 16.33 -10.90
CA GLN A 16 10.55 15.95 -11.66
C GLN A 16 10.27 16.00 -13.15
N PRO A 17 11.22 16.46 -13.97
CA PRO A 17 11.06 16.55 -15.41
C PRO A 17 10.96 15.17 -16.05
N GLY A 18 10.37 15.15 -17.24
CA GLY A 18 10.27 13.93 -18.03
C GLY A 18 10.13 14.22 -19.53
N PRO A 19 9.93 13.18 -20.34
CA PRO A 19 9.79 13.33 -21.78
C PRO A 19 8.68 14.29 -22.20
N GLY A 20 7.58 14.37 -21.42
CA GLY A 20 6.45 15.25 -21.69
C GLY A 20 6.81 16.73 -21.76
N ASP A 21 7.78 17.18 -20.95
CA ASP A 21 8.27 18.57 -20.98
C ASP A 21 8.94 18.95 -22.32
N TYR A 22 9.32 17.93 -23.10
CA TYR A 22 9.94 18.06 -24.42
C TYR A 22 9.04 17.55 -25.55
N HIS A 23 7.72 17.48 -25.32
CA HIS A 23 6.75 16.95 -26.28
C HIS A 23 7.08 15.52 -26.76
N ARG A 24 7.58 14.69 -25.87
CA ARG A 24 7.92 13.28 -26.10
C ARG A 24 7.07 12.37 -25.22
N THR A 25 6.84 11.16 -25.69
CA THR A 25 6.18 10.12 -24.94
C THR A 25 7.14 9.43 -23.97
N HIS A 26 6.62 8.72 -22.96
CA HIS A 26 7.42 7.86 -22.11
C HIS A 26 8.18 6.78 -22.90
N ALA A 27 7.58 6.23 -23.97
CA ALA A 27 8.25 5.25 -24.82
C ALA A 27 9.45 5.86 -25.55
N GLU A 28 9.32 7.06 -26.11
CA GLU A 28 10.45 7.76 -26.76
C GLU A 28 11.59 8.04 -25.77
N GLY A 29 11.25 8.51 -24.55
CA GLY A 29 12.28 8.76 -23.52
C GLY A 29 12.98 7.49 -23.05
N ALA A 30 12.23 6.42 -22.82
CA ALA A 30 12.78 5.13 -22.42
C ALA A 30 13.65 4.51 -23.51
N ASN A 31 13.18 4.57 -24.77
CA ASN A 31 13.88 3.99 -25.92
C ASN A 31 15.21 4.69 -26.20
N MET A 32 15.29 6.00 -26.01
CA MET A 32 16.55 6.75 -26.14
C MET A 32 17.64 6.20 -25.21
N LEU A 33 17.30 5.90 -23.96
CA LEU A 33 18.22 5.30 -23.00
C LEU A 33 18.49 3.82 -23.34
N ALA A 34 17.45 3.10 -23.74
CA ALA A 34 17.54 1.69 -24.09
C ALA A 34 18.44 1.43 -25.30
N GLU A 35 18.35 2.28 -26.33
CA GLU A 35 19.22 2.26 -27.51
C GLU A 35 20.68 2.49 -27.14
N ALA A 36 20.96 3.45 -26.26
CA ALA A 36 22.31 3.71 -25.76
C ALA A 36 22.90 2.54 -24.98
N LEU A 37 22.06 1.77 -24.25
CA LEU A 37 22.48 0.63 -23.46
C LEU A 37 22.51 -0.70 -24.23
N ALA A 38 21.83 -0.80 -25.37
CA ALA A 38 21.72 -2.04 -26.14
C ALA A 38 23.09 -2.67 -26.52
N PRO A 39 24.14 -1.92 -26.94
CA PRO A 39 25.46 -2.49 -27.21
C PRO A 39 26.14 -3.14 -25.99
N HIS A 40 25.66 -2.82 -24.77
CA HIS A 40 26.21 -3.29 -23.50
C HIS A 40 25.27 -4.29 -22.80
N SER A 41 24.22 -4.76 -23.48
CA SER A 41 23.18 -5.63 -22.90
C SER A 41 22.49 -5.03 -21.67
N GLY A 42 22.48 -3.70 -21.55
CA GLY A 42 21.89 -3.01 -20.40
C GLY A 42 20.37 -2.86 -20.54
N LEU A 43 19.71 -2.74 -19.40
CA LEU A 43 18.27 -2.63 -19.27
C LEU A 43 17.85 -1.22 -18.84
N VAL A 44 16.67 -0.80 -19.24
CA VAL A 44 15.97 0.36 -18.68
C VAL A 44 14.74 -0.11 -17.95
N ILE A 45 14.70 0.11 -16.64
CA ILE A 45 13.49 -0.08 -15.84
C ILE A 45 12.81 1.29 -15.75
N TRP A 46 11.66 1.42 -16.41
CA TRP A 46 10.90 2.67 -16.45
C TRP A 46 9.70 2.59 -15.52
N ARG A 47 9.69 3.46 -14.50
CA ARG A 47 8.57 3.48 -13.56
C ARG A 47 7.34 4.10 -14.23
N SER A 48 6.22 3.39 -14.18
CA SER A 48 4.91 3.86 -14.60
C SER A 48 4.12 4.53 -13.48
N PHE A 49 4.81 5.00 -12.45
CA PHE A 49 4.25 5.76 -11.36
C PHE A 49 4.40 7.24 -11.68
N VAL A 50 3.30 7.85 -12.13
CA VAL A 50 3.26 9.25 -12.54
C VAL A 50 2.30 10.02 -11.64
N TYR A 51 2.75 11.19 -11.23
CA TYR A 51 1.95 12.21 -10.56
C TYR A 51 2.13 13.52 -11.31
N GLY A 52 1.61 13.55 -12.53
CA GLY A 52 1.50 14.75 -13.34
C GLY A 52 0.34 15.64 -12.87
N ASN A 53 0.38 16.88 -13.28
CA ASN A 53 -0.68 17.84 -13.00
C ASN A 53 -1.69 17.82 -14.16
N HIS A 54 -2.63 16.89 -14.16
CA HIS A 54 -3.69 16.79 -15.14
C HIS A 54 -4.99 17.31 -14.50
N GLU A 55 -5.31 18.58 -14.74
CA GLU A 55 -6.52 19.20 -14.19
C GLU A 55 -7.77 18.38 -14.56
N GLY A 56 -8.54 18.00 -13.54
CA GLY A 56 -9.83 17.32 -13.70
C GLY A 56 -9.75 15.80 -13.86
N GLU A 57 -8.57 15.19 -13.95
CA GLU A 57 -8.42 13.75 -13.96
C GLU A 57 -8.23 13.20 -12.54
N ASP A 58 -8.92 12.10 -12.23
CA ASP A 58 -8.63 11.36 -10.98
C ASP A 58 -7.21 10.81 -11.03
N ARG A 59 -6.43 11.18 -10.04
CA ARG A 59 -5.01 10.80 -9.90
C ARG A 59 -4.75 9.31 -10.10
N VAL A 60 -5.67 8.45 -9.67
CA VAL A 60 -5.50 6.99 -9.78
C VAL A 60 -5.57 6.50 -11.23
N MET A 61 -6.09 7.30 -12.15
CA MET A 61 -6.21 6.94 -13.56
C MET A 61 -4.96 7.26 -14.38
N GLN A 62 -4.09 8.14 -13.91
CA GLN A 62 -2.99 8.72 -14.70
C GLN A 62 -2.05 7.66 -15.29
N ALA A 63 -1.66 6.65 -14.50
CA ALA A 63 -0.76 5.61 -15.01
C ALA A 63 -1.34 4.87 -16.23
N VAL A 64 -2.63 4.55 -16.21
CA VAL A 64 -3.30 3.92 -17.36
C VAL A 64 -3.41 4.90 -18.51
N THR A 65 -3.82 6.14 -18.27
CA THR A 65 -3.98 7.17 -19.31
C THR A 65 -2.67 7.42 -20.05
N GLU A 66 -1.53 7.48 -19.34
CA GLU A 66 -0.23 7.79 -19.95
C GLU A 66 0.45 6.59 -20.62
N PHE A 67 0.19 5.36 -20.15
CA PHE A 67 0.97 4.19 -20.59
C PHE A 67 0.23 3.20 -21.48
N LYS A 68 -1.11 3.06 -21.41
CA LYS A 68 -1.83 2.01 -22.15
C LYS A 68 -1.61 2.08 -23.66
N ASP A 69 -1.62 3.27 -24.25
CA ASP A 69 -1.47 3.49 -25.69
C ASP A 69 0.00 3.39 -26.16
N LEU A 70 0.91 3.21 -25.21
CA LEU A 70 2.33 2.99 -25.46
C LEU A 70 2.73 1.51 -25.43
N ASP A 71 1.78 0.60 -25.12
CA ASP A 71 2.07 -0.83 -25.09
C ASP A 71 2.61 -1.33 -26.44
N GLY A 72 3.71 -2.06 -26.39
CA GLY A 72 4.44 -2.53 -27.58
C GLY A 72 5.28 -1.47 -28.29
N LYS A 73 5.33 -0.22 -27.81
CA LYS A 73 6.19 0.84 -28.39
C LYS A 73 7.54 0.98 -27.69
N PHE A 74 7.73 0.28 -26.59
CA PHE A 74 8.98 0.24 -25.86
C PHE A 74 9.97 -0.74 -26.51
N SER A 75 11.25 -0.39 -26.49
CA SER A 75 12.34 -1.28 -26.95
C SER A 75 12.39 -2.55 -26.10
N SER A 76 12.90 -3.65 -26.65
CA SER A 76 12.89 -4.98 -26.02
C SER A 76 13.68 -5.06 -24.69
N ASN A 77 14.58 -4.11 -24.44
CA ASN A 77 15.35 -3.98 -23.20
C ASN A 77 14.76 -2.93 -22.23
N VAL A 78 13.51 -2.51 -22.45
CA VAL A 78 12.75 -1.70 -21.50
C VAL A 78 11.78 -2.56 -20.73
N ILE A 79 11.70 -2.34 -19.41
CA ILE A 79 10.77 -2.99 -18.48
C ILE A 79 9.93 -1.91 -17.81
N LEU A 80 8.60 -2.03 -17.82
CA LEU A 80 7.74 -1.14 -17.04
C LEU A 80 7.63 -1.63 -15.60
N GLN A 81 7.96 -0.76 -14.64
CA GLN A 81 7.82 -1.03 -13.21
C GLN A 81 6.61 -0.30 -12.66
N THR A 82 5.61 -1.07 -12.24
CA THR A 82 4.33 -0.56 -11.72
C THR A 82 4.25 -0.75 -10.22
N LYS A 83 4.03 0.35 -9.49
CA LYS A 83 3.81 0.34 -8.04
C LYS A 83 2.39 -0.11 -7.74
N ASN A 84 2.24 -1.07 -6.82
CA ASN A 84 0.96 -1.43 -6.23
C ASN A 84 0.75 -0.65 -4.93
N GLN A 85 -0.41 -0.04 -4.76
CA GLN A 85 -0.77 0.70 -3.55
C GLN A 85 -1.41 -0.22 -2.50
N PRO A 86 -1.27 0.04 -1.18
CA PRO A 86 -1.74 -0.87 -0.14
C PRO A 86 -3.26 -1.01 -0.01
N ARG A 87 -4.05 -0.12 -0.60
CA ARG A 87 -5.51 -0.07 -0.41
C ARG A 87 -6.33 -0.14 -1.68
N GLU A 88 -5.70 -0.26 -2.80
CA GLU A 88 -6.36 -0.67 -4.04
C GLU A 88 -6.17 -2.19 -4.25
N PRO A 89 -7.10 -2.86 -4.92
CA PRO A 89 -6.98 -4.30 -5.17
C PRO A 89 -5.66 -4.65 -5.87
N TYR A 90 -5.36 -3.91 -6.93
CA TYR A 90 -4.11 -3.92 -7.69
C TYR A 90 -4.10 -2.73 -8.66
N ALA A 91 -2.93 -2.31 -9.12
CA ALA A 91 -2.83 -1.24 -10.11
C ALA A 91 -3.39 -1.70 -11.47
N PRO A 92 -4.44 -1.04 -12.01
CA PRO A 92 -5.12 -1.52 -13.23
C PRO A 92 -4.24 -1.51 -14.49
N LEU A 93 -3.11 -0.84 -14.46
CA LEU A 93 -2.15 -0.87 -15.57
C LEU A 93 -1.64 -2.29 -15.88
N PHE A 94 -1.60 -3.21 -14.91
CA PHE A 94 -1.28 -4.62 -15.15
C PHE A 94 -2.27 -5.32 -16.09
N ASP A 95 -3.49 -4.81 -16.18
CA ASP A 95 -4.50 -5.31 -17.10
C ASP A 95 -4.38 -4.71 -18.50
N GLN A 96 -3.77 -3.54 -18.64
CA GLN A 96 -3.75 -2.75 -19.87
C GLN A 96 -2.52 -3.01 -20.74
N ILE A 97 -1.41 -3.45 -20.15
CA ILE A 97 -0.14 -3.74 -20.84
C ILE A 97 -0.06 -5.23 -21.18
N LYS A 98 0.15 -5.56 -22.49
CA LYS A 98 0.17 -6.94 -22.98
C LYS A 98 1.44 -7.31 -23.73
N HIS A 99 2.15 -6.33 -24.28
CA HIS A 99 3.29 -6.53 -25.17
C HIS A 99 4.61 -6.05 -24.57
N THR A 100 4.55 -5.13 -23.64
CA THR A 100 5.73 -4.60 -22.94
C THR A 100 6.01 -5.40 -21.67
N PRO A 101 7.24 -5.84 -21.41
CA PRO A 101 7.58 -6.53 -20.17
C PRO A 101 7.25 -5.69 -18.94
N MET A 102 6.63 -6.30 -17.93
CA MET A 102 6.26 -5.63 -16.69
C MET A 102 6.90 -6.29 -15.47
N MET A 103 7.18 -5.47 -14.47
CA MET A 103 7.52 -5.90 -13.11
C MET A 103 6.69 -5.15 -12.08
N ALA A 104 6.46 -5.77 -10.92
CA ALA A 104 5.78 -5.13 -9.81
C ALA A 104 6.78 -4.45 -8.87
N GLU A 105 6.43 -3.25 -8.38
CA GLU A 105 7.13 -2.59 -7.29
C GLU A 105 6.39 -2.85 -5.97
N LEU A 106 7.07 -3.51 -5.02
CA LEU A 106 6.54 -3.83 -3.70
C LEU A 106 7.23 -2.99 -2.63
N GLN A 107 6.44 -2.39 -1.74
CA GLN A 107 6.94 -1.49 -0.70
C GLN A 107 7.33 -2.27 0.57
N ILE A 108 8.62 -2.60 0.71
CA ILE A 108 9.14 -3.28 1.91
C ILE A 108 9.15 -2.33 3.12
N THR A 109 9.26 -1.02 2.87
CA THR A 109 9.33 0.03 3.90
C THR A 109 8.08 0.18 4.76
N GLN A 110 7.01 -0.56 4.49
CA GLN A 110 5.70 -0.35 5.13
C GLN A 110 5.18 1.09 4.94
N GLU A 111 5.52 1.75 3.82
CA GLU A 111 4.96 3.05 3.47
C GLU A 111 3.44 2.97 3.54
N TYR A 112 2.79 3.92 4.21
CA TYR A 112 1.36 3.93 4.51
C TYR A 112 0.88 2.91 5.56
N LEU A 113 1.77 2.07 6.10
CA LEU A 113 1.48 1.03 7.09
C LEU A 113 2.46 1.10 8.27
N GLY A 114 2.55 2.25 8.92
CA GLY A 114 3.37 2.46 10.11
C GLY A 114 4.86 2.70 9.86
N GLN A 115 5.30 2.86 8.61
CA GLN A 115 6.66 3.32 8.23
C GLN A 115 7.82 2.54 8.87
N SER A 116 7.70 1.22 8.97
CA SER A 116 8.67 0.34 9.66
C SER A 116 8.88 0.65 11.16
N ARG A 117 8.00 1.46 11.76
CA ARG A 117 7.95 1.70 13.21
C ARG A 117 6.97 0.77 13.91
N HIS A 118 5.98 0.26 13.18
CA HIS A 118 4.98 -0.69 13.67
C HIS A 118 5.31 -2.10 13.22
N LEU A 119 4.84 -3.09 13.99
CA LEU A 119 4.82 -4.47 13.53
C LEU A 119 3.72 -4.62 12.49
N VAL A 120 4.11 -4.73 11.22
CA VAL A 120 3.21 -5.02 10.10
C VAL A 120 3.87 -6.00 9.15
N TYR A 121 3.33 -7.20 9.06
CA TYR A 121 3.82 -8.24 8.17
C TYR A 121 3.12 -8.14 6.82
N LEU A 122 3.90 -7.93 5.75
CA LEU A 122 3.38 -7.57 4.43
C LEU A 122 3.12 -8.75 3.51
N ALA A 123 3.61 -9.96 3.83
CA ALA A 123 3.43 -11.11 2.95
C ALA A 123 1.94 -11.41 2.62
N PRO A 124 0.97 -11.30 3.56
CA PRO A 124 -0.44 -11.46 3.22
C PRO A 124 -0.90 -10.50 2.13
N MET A 125 -0.51 -9.22 2.20
CA MET A 125 -0.84 -8.20 1.19
C MET A 125 -0.22 -8.54 -0.18
N TRP A 126 1.02 -9.00 -0.23
CA TRP A 126 1.66 -9.38 -1.49
C TRP A 126 1.05 -10.66 -2.08
N LYS A 127 0.62 -11.60 -1.24
CA LYS A 127 -0.13 -12.80 -1.70
C LYS A 127 -1.50 -12.42 -2.25
N GLU A 128 -2.19 -11.46 -1.64
CA GLU A 128 -3.42 -10.89 -2.16
C GLU A 128 -3.18 -10.25 -3.54
N PHE A 129 -2.17 -9.40 -3.70
CA PHE A 129 -1.78 -8.85 -5.00
C PHE A 129 -1.54 -9.94 -6.05
N PHE A 130 -0.81 -11.01 -5.71
CA PHE A 130 -0.56 -12.13 -6.64
C PHE A 130 -1.82 -12.95 -6.97
N SER A 131 -2.91 -12.79 -6.24
CA SER A 131 -4.20 -13.38 -6.62
C SER A 131 -4.87 -12.63 -7.78
N PHE A 132 -4.59 -11.35 -7.91
CA PHE A 132 -5.06 -10.48 -9.01
C PHE A 132 -4.10 -10.49 -10.20
N VAL A 133 -2.80 -10.36 -9.94
CA VAL A 133 -1.74 -10.29 -10.93
C VAL A 133 -0.89 -11.55 -10.85
N SER A 134 -1.05 -12.45 -11.82
CA SER A 134 -0.29 -13.71 -11.83
C SER A 134 1.22 -13.43 -11.89
N PRO A 135 2.03 -14.05 -11.01
CA PRO A 135 3.49 -13.96 -11.10
C PRO A 135 4.06 -14.34 -12.47
N LYS A 136 3.36 -15.19 -13.23
CA LYS A 136 3.77 -15.58 -14.59
C LYS A 136 3.64 -14.47 -15.63
N GLN A 137 2.90 -13.41 -15.32
CA GLN A 137 2.78 -12.22 -16.18
C GLN A 137 3.91 -11.21 -15.93
N LEU A 138 4.67 -11.40 -14.86
CA LEU A 138 5.74 -10.50 -14.43
C LEU A 138 7.10 -11.12 -14.79
N ILE A 139 8.02 -10.30 -15.26
CA ILE A 139 9.41 -10.74 -15.44
C ILE A 139 10.25 -10.61 -14.16
N GLY A 140 9.70 -9.98 -13.14
CA GLY A 140 10.32 -9.84 -11.83
C GLY A 140 9.51 -8.97 -10.87
N ILE A 141 10.01 -8.84 -9.66
CA ILE A 141 9.52 -7.91 -8.65
C ILE A 141 10.68 -7.03 -8.15
N ALA A 142 10.41 -5.76 -7.89
CA ALA A 142 11.33 -4.83 -7.27
C ALA A 142 10.88 -4.52 -5.84
N GLY A 143 11.79 -4.59 -4.88
CA GLY A 143 11.54 -4.19 -3.50
C GLY A 143 12.01 -2.77 -3.26
N VAL A 144 11.15 -1.90 -2.73
CA VAL A 144 11.52 -0.57 -2.29
C VAL A 144 11.62 -0.55 -0.78
N ALA A 145 12.78 -0.16 -0.26
CA ALA A 145 13.05 -0.14 1.15
C ALA A 145 13.92 1.04 1.55
N ASN A 146 13.70 1.55 2.76
CA ASN A 146 14.60 2.46 3.43
C ASN A 146 15.37 1.68 4.50
N THR A 147 16.66 1.89 4.56
CA THR A 147 17.51 1.40 5.64
C THR A 147 18.08 2.59 6.39
N GLY A 148 18.07 2.49 7.72
CA GLY A 148 18.72 3.46 8.58
C GLY A 148 20.08 2.96 9.08
N ASP A 149 20.61 3.66 10.04
CA ASP A 149 21.83 3.34 10.79
C ASP A 149 21.55 2.67 12.14
N ASP A 150 20.31 2.31 12.41
CA ASP A 150 19.90 1.50 13.56
C ASP A 150 20.61 0.14 13.57
N ALA A 151 20.86 -0.42 14.75
CA ALA A 151 21.43 -1.77 14.91
C ALA A 151 20.59 -2.84 14.20
N ASN A 152 19.28 -2.67 14.13
CA ASN A 152 18.36 -3.53 13.39
C ASN A 152 18.17 -3.11 11.92
N TRP A 153 18.85 -2.06 11.44
CA TRP A 153 18.93 -1.49 10.10
C TRP A 153 17.59 -1.18 9.37
N CYS A 154 16.46 -1.64 9.85
CA CYS A 154 15.14 -1.45 9.21
C CYS A 154 14.07 -0.86 10.15
N GLY A 155 14.46 -0.28 11.29
CA GLY A 155 13.59 0.46 12.22
C GLY A 155 12.81 -0.39 13.23
N HIS A 156 12.43 -1.62 12.88
CA HIS A 156 11.74 -2.57 13.75
C HIS A 156 12.22 -3.99 13.46
N HIS A 157 12.50 -4.79 14.49
CA HIS A 157 13.00 -6.16 14.27
C HIS A 157 12.07 -7.00 13.38
N PHE A 158 10.76 -6.90 13.56
CA PHE A 158 9.79 -7.60 12.71
C PHE A 158 9.69 -7.06 11.28
N SER A 159 10.19 -5.84 11.01
CA SER A 159 10.28 -5.36 9.63
C SER A 159 11.29 -6.17 8.81
N GLN A 160 12.26 -6.83 9.44
CA GLN A 160 13.17 -7.77 8.78
C GLN A 160 12.42 -8.95 8.15
N ALA A 161 11.28 -9.37 8.75
CA ALA A 161 10.43 -10.42 8.19
C ALA A 161 9.90 -10.04 6.80
N ASN A 162 9.67 -8.75 6.52
CA ASN A 162 9.23 -8.27 5.22
C ASN A 162 10.32 -8.41 4.15
N TRP A 163 11.59 -8.17 4.51
CA TRP A 163 12.71 -8.43 3.61
C TRP A 163 12.87 -9.91 3.31
N TYR A 164 12.75 -10.74 4.35
CA TYR A 164 12.79 -12.19 4.19
C TYR A 164 11.64 -12.66 3.29
N ALA A 165 10.42 -12.21 3.55
CA ALA A 165 9.24 -12.57 2.78
C ALA A 165 9.33 -12.10 1.31
N PHE A 166 9.87 -10.90 1.07
CA PHE A 166 10.14 -10.42 -0.29
C PHE A 166 11.06 -11.39 -1.04
N GLY A 167 12.20 -11.76 -0.44
CA GLY A 167 13.14 -12.71 -1.05
C GLY A 167 12.52 -14.08 -1.30
N ARG A 168 11.74 -14.59 -0.34
CA ARG A 168 11.07 -15.91 -0.48
C ARG A 168 10.03 -15.90 -1.60
N LEU A 169 9.21 -14.85 -1.69
CA LEU A 169 8.17 -14.72 -2.74
C LEU A 169 8.76 -14.40 -4.12
N ALA A 170 9.90 -13.70 -4.18
CA ALA A 170 10.63 -13.50 -5.43
C ALA A 170 11.18 -14.82 -6.00
N TRP A 171 11.57 -15.74 -5.13
CA TRP A 171 12.09 -17.04 -5.51
C TRP A 171 10.99 -18.05 -5.77
N ASP A 172 10.01 -18.14 -4.86
CA ASP A 172 8.87 -19.06 -4.95
C ASP A 172 7.57 -18.37 -4.52
N PRO A 173 6.81 -17.81 -5.46
CA PRO A 173 5.56 -17.13 -5.16
C PRO A 173 4.42 -18.08 -4.71
N THR A 174 4.64 -19.40 -4.72
CA THR A 174 3.64 -20.37 -4.27
C THR A 174 3.59 -20.53 -2.75
N LEU A 175 4.66 -20.14 -2.05
CA LEU A 175 4.73 -20.21 -0.59
C LEU A 175 3.60 -19.42 0.06
N SER A 176 3.08 -19.95 1.17
CA SER A 176 2.09 -19.22 1.96
C SER A 176 2.76 -18.21 2.91
N SER A 177 2.01 -17.18 3.28
CA SER A 177 2.49 -16.18 4.25
C SER A 177 2.81 -16.80 5.61
N GLU A 178 2.02 -17.79 6.02
CA GLU A 178 2.22 -18.54 7.28
C GLU A 178 3.51 -19.37 7.27
N GLN A 179 3.82 -20.03 6.14
CA GLN A 179 5.07 -20.78 5.98
C GLN A 179 6.28 -19.86 6.10
N ILE A 180 6.25 -18.73 5.41
CA ILE A 180 7.34 -17.74 5.43
C ILE A 180 7.51 -17.14 6.83
N ALA A 181 6.41 -16.81 7.53
CA ALA A 181 6.46 -16.33 8.90
C ALA A 181 7.07 -17.37 9.86
N ASP A 182 6.66 -18.62 9.73
CA ASP A 182 7.18 -19.74 10.54
C ASP A 182 8.68 -19.96 10.32
N GLU A 183 9.14 -19.94 9.06
CA GLU A 183 10.55 -20.02 8.69
C GLU A 183 11.35 -18.86 9.32
N TRP A 184 10.87 -17.63 9.16
CA TRP A 184 11.57 -16.45 9.68
C TRP A 184 11.65 -16.42 11.21
N LEU A 185 10.57 -16.76 11.90
CA LEU A 185 10.54 -16.83 13.37
C LEU A 185 11.52 -17.87 13.90
N LYS A 186 11.57 -19.07 13.29
CA LYS A 186 12.47 -20.15 13.68
C LYS A 186 13.94 -19.79 13.53
N GLN A 187 14.31 -19.15 12.44
CA GLN A 187 15.71 -18.79 12.22
C GLN A 187 16.15 -17.54 12.97
N THR A 188 15.20 -16.67 13.37
CA THR A 188 15.50 -15.37 13.99
C THR A 188 15.48 -15.42 15.51
N PHE A 189 14.57 -16.18 16.10
CA PHE A 189 14.37 -16.22 17.55
C PHE A 189 14.59 -17.61 18.14
N THR A 190 13.68 -18.55 17.95
CA THR A 190 13.72 -19.88 18.58
C THR A 190 12.86 -20.88 17.81
N HIS A 191 13.11 -22.17 18.06
CA HIS A 191 12.26 -23.27 17.57
C HIS A 191 11.13 -23.64 18.55
N ASP A 192 11.00 -22.95 19.68
CA ASP A 192 9.96 -23.24 20.67
C ASP A 192 8.59 -22.81 20.15
N THR A 193 7.65 -23.72 20.10
CA THR A 193 6.29 -23.48 19.62
C THR A 193 5.49 -22.54 20.52
N ALA A 194 5.86 -22.44 21.80
CA ALA A 194 5.24 -21.50 22.74
C ALA A 194 5.55 -20.03 22.38
N PHE A 195 6.65 -19.79 21.65
CA PHE A 195 6.96 -18.49 21.05
C PHE A 195 6.39 -18.39 19.63
N ILE A 196 6.65 -19.40 18.78
CA ILE A 196 6.35 -19.33 17.34
C ILE A 196 4.85 -19.14 17.08
N ASN A 197 4.00 -19.94 17.74
CA ASN A 197 2.56 -19.94 17.43
C ASN A 197 1.91 -18.57 17.72
N PRO A 198 2.03 -17.97 18.92
CA PRO A 198 1.42 -16.67 19.18
C PRO A 198 2.05 -15.54 18.36
N MET A 199 3.37 -15.57 18.08
CA MET A 199 3.99 -14.52 17.28
C MET A 199 3.66 -14.64 15.79
N LYS A 200 3.47 -15.84 15.27
CA LYS A 200 2.95 -16.04 13.92
C LYS A 200 1.51 -15.50 13.78
N GLU A 201 0.66 -15.74 14.77
CA GLU A 201 -0.70 -15.17 14.79
C GLU A 201 -0.66 -13.64 14.81
N VAL A 202 0.19 -13.02 15.65
CA VAL A 202 0.42 -11.58 15.66
C VAL A 202 0.88 -11.08 14.27
N MET A 203 1.87 -11.73 13.66
CA MET A 203 2.34 -11.34 12.32
C MET A 203 1.21 -11.42 11.29
N MET A 204 0.48 -12.51 11.24
CA MET A 204 -0.57 -12.73 10.24
C MET A 204 -1.73 -11.74 10.35
N SER A 205 -2.08 -11.28 11.57
CA SER A 205 -3.16 -10.30 11.80
C SER A 205 -2.68 -8.85 11.73
N SER A 206 -1.38 -8.59 11.72
CA SER A 206 -0.81 -7.25 11.94
C SER A 206 -1.13 -6.26 10.80
N ARG A 207 -1.20 -6.72 9.55
CA ARG A 207 -1.55 -5.86 8.41
C ARG A 207 -2.99 -5.37 8.55
N GLU A 208 -3.94 -6.26 8.81
CA GLU A 208 -5.35 -5.87 8.95
C GLU A 208 -5.59 -4.99 10.18
N ALA A 209 -4.92 -5.28 11.29
CA ALA A 209 -4.97 -4.41 12.46
C ALA A 209 -4.48 -2.99 12.14
N CYS A 210 -3.38 -2.86 11.40
CA CYS A 210 -2.84 -1.56 10.97
C CYS A 210 -3.83 -0.82 10.07
N VAL A 211 -4.43 -1.51 9.12
CA VAL A 211 -5.47 -0.96 8.27
C VAL A 211 -6.66 -0.45 9.09
N ASP A 212 -7.12 -1.26 10.05
CA ASP A 212 -8.26 -0.93 10.90
C ASP A 212 -8.05 0.35 11.70
N TYR A 213 -6.88 0.53 12.33
CA TYR A 213 -6.65 1.76 13.10
C TYR A 213 -6.19 2.95 12.26
N MET A 214 -5.76 2.77 11.02
CA MET A 214 -5.32 3.88 10.16
C MET A 214 -6.38 4.28 9.12
N MET A 215 -6.68 3.41 8.20
CA MET A 215 -7.43 3.72 6.98
C MET A 215 -8.37 2.58 6.58
N PRO A 216 -9.39 2.27 7.42
CA PRO A 216 -10.30 1.16 7.17
C PRO A 216 -11.22 1.38 5.96
N LEU A 217 -11.83 0.30 5.47
CA LEU A 217 -12.87 0.29 4.43
C LEU A 217 -12.45 0.93 3.10
N GLY A 218 -11.16 0.95 2.79
CA GLY A 218 -10.63 1.55 1.55
C GLY A 218 -10.30 3.04 1.65
N LEU A 219 -10.35 3.64 2.82
CA LEU A 219 -9.76 4.97 3.04
C LEU A 219 -8.26 4.92 2.76
N HIS A 220 -7.72 6.03 2.22
CA HIS A 220 -6.30 6.13 1.92
C HIS A 220 -5.82 7.59 2.01
N HIS A 221 -4.49 7.77 2.12
CA HIS A 221 -3.80 9.08 2.09
C HIS A 221 -4.31 10.10 3.12
N ILE A 222 -4.80 9.67 4.29
CA ILE A 222 -5.29 10.57 5.36
C ILE A 222 -4.26 10.77 6.49
N PHE A 223 -2.98 10.72 6.17
CA PHE A 223 -1.83 10.90 7.05
C PHE A 223 -1.15 12.27 6.85
N LYS A 224 -0.30 12.63 7.81
CA LYS A 224 0.52 13.85 7.79
C LYS A 224 1.39 13.91 6.52
N ALA A 225 1.52 15.11 5.95
CA ALA A 225 2.36 15.34 4.78
C ALA A 225 3.83 14.93 5.03
N ASP A 226 4.55 14.78 3.92
CA ASP A 226 5.98 14.52 3.81
C ASP A 226 6.45 13.13 4.21
N HIS A 227 6.08 12.59 5.37
CA HIS A 227 6.60 11.32 5.87
C HIS A 227 5.55 10.24 6.11
N HIS A 228 4.29 10.48 5.75
CA HIS A 228 3.21 9.49 5.77
C HIS A 228 3.02 8.76 7.12
N TYR A 229 3.30 9.44 8.24
CA TYR A 229 3.18 8.89 9.58
C TYR A 229 2.29 9.78 10.47
N GLY A 230 1.36 9.16 11.19
CA GLY A 230 0.35 9.85 11.98
C GLY A 230 -0.84 10.40 11.17
N PRO A 231 -2.00 10.58 11.80
CA PRO A 231 -3.24 11.00 11.15
C PRO A 231 -3.29 12.51 10.88
N GLU A 232 -3.79 12.90 9.73
CA GLU A 232 -4.15 14.28 9.40
C GLU A 232 -5.31 14.34 8.40
N PRO A 233 -6.50 13.79 8.74
CA PRO A 233 -7.62 13.73 7.80
C PRO A 233 -8.07 15.11 7.32
N GLN A 234 -7.88 16.18 8.11
CA GLN A 234 -8.19 17.55 7.73
C GLN A 234 -7.14 18.20 6.79
N GLY A 235 -6.07 17.49 6.43
CA GLY A 235 -4.93 18.02 5.69
C GLY A 235 -5.34 18.64 4.36
N PHE A 236 -5.10 19.95 4.25
CA PHE A 236 -5.22 20.75 3.03
C PHE A 236 -4.03 21.71 2.97
N TYR A 237 -3.25 21.61 1.92
CA TYR A 237 -2.00 22.35 1.79
C TYR A 237 -2.06 23.24 0.53
N PRO A 238 -2.29 24.57 0.66
CA PRO A 238 -2.47 25.46 -0.50
C PRO A 238 -1.28 25.53 -1.47
N LYS A 239 -0.08 25.08 -1.03
CA LYS A 239 1.12 25.07 -1.87
C LYS A 239 1.19 23.82 -2.76
N TYR A 240 0.38 22.78 -2.50
CA TYR A 240 0.39 21.53 -3.24
C TYR A 240 -0.89 21.35 -4.06
N PRO A 241 -0.86 20.58 -5.13
CA PRO A 241 -2.09 20.15 -5.81
C PRO A 241 -3.05 19.52 -4.81
N ILE A 242 -4.35 19.74 -5.00
CA ILE A 242 -5.40 19.18 -4.12
C ILE A 242 -5.30 17.65 -4.05
N GLU A 243 -4.89 17.01 -5.12
CA GLU A 243 -4.70 15.57 -5.25
C GLU A 243 -3.59 15.01 -4.35
N TRP A 244 -2.82 15.88 -3.70
CA TRP A 244 -1.79 15.50 -2.71
C TRP A 244 -2.26 15.68 -1.27
N CYS A 245 -3.47 16.20 -1.10
CA CYS A 245 -4.03 16.51 0.22
C CYS A 245 -4.97 15.40 0.72
N PRO A 246 -4.95 15.06 2.01
CA PRO A 246 -5.87 14.09 2.62
C PRO A 246 -7.35 14.30 2.27
N VAL A 247 -7.83 15.56 2.28
CA VAL A 247 -9.23 15.89 1.98
C VAL A 247 -9.68 15.47 0.56
N TYR A 248 -8.75 15.34 -0.38
CA TYR A 248 -9.04 14.84 -1.72
C TYR A 248 -9.43 13.36 -1.72
N TYR A 249 -8.81 12.55 -0.86
CA TYR A 249 -9.00 11.11 -0.88
C TYR A 249 -10.27 10.67 -0.16
N HIS A 250 -10.58 11.26 1.02
CA HIS A 250 -11.74 10.81 1.76
C HIS A 250 -13.04 11.52 1.35
N LYS A 251 -12.98 12.71 0.74
CA LYS A 251 -14.16 13.46 0.27
C LYS A 251 -15.31 13.55 1.30
N ALA A 252 -15.00 13.52 2.61
CA ALA A 252 -16.02 13.53 3.65
C ALA A 252 -16.81 14.85 3.64
N ASP A 253 -18.14 14.74 3.67
CA ASP A 253 -19.08 15.85 3.77
C ASP A 253 -20.33 15.46 4.59
N SER A 254 -21.35 16.32 4.62
CA SER A 254 -22.58 16.03 5.38
C SER A 254 -23.39 14.85 4.84
N THR A 255 -23.13 14.40 3.62
CA THR A 255 -23.83 13.28 2.97
C THR A 255 -23.16 11.96 3.17
N GLY A 256 -21.82 11.93 3.27
CA GLY A 256 -21.06 10.68 3.39
C GLY A 256 -19.56 10.88 3.35
N ILE A 257 -18.86 9.80 3.04
CA ILE A 257 -17.41 9.71 2.95
C ILE A 257 -17.00 8.73 1.84
N GLY A 258 -15.80 8.90 1.31
CA GLY A 258 -15.25 8.07 0.23
C GLY A 258 -15.27 8.80 -1.12
N PHE A 259 -14.57 8.23 -2.09
CA PHE A 259 -14.39 8.83 -3.40
C PHE A 259 -15.24 8.09 -4.45
N ASP A 260 -16.16 8.78 -5.13
CA ASP A 260 -16.94 8.16 -6.22
C ASP A 260 -16.07 7.98 -7.47
N ARG A 261 -15.58 6.76 -7.64
CA ARG A 261 -14.81 6.28 -8.79
C ARG A 261 -15.59 5.36 -9.70
N THR A 262 -16.91 5.25 -9.47
CA THR A 262 -17.85 4.47 -10.29
C THR A 262 -18.03 5.11 -11.67
N MET A 263 -18.82 4.44 -12.52
CA MET A 263 -19.20 4.97 -13.83
C MET A 263 -20.01 6.28 -13.74
N ASN A 264 -20.58 6.60 -12.58
CA ASN A 264 -21.28 7.86 -12.32
C ASN A 264 -20.33 8.97 -11.82
N GLY A 265 -19.18 8.60 -11.26
CA GLY A 265 -18.14 9.50 -10.78
C GLY A 265 -17.01 9.70 -11.79
N THR A 266 -15.76 9.45 -11.35
CA THR A 266 -14.56 9.62 -12.20
C THR A 266 -14.36 8.53 -13.23
N LYS A 267 -15.10 7.43 -13.14
CA LYS A 267 -15.03 6.26 -14.01
C LYS A 267 -13.74 5.44 -13.88
N ALA A 268 -12.98 5.59 -12.80
CA ALA A 268 -11.74 4.85 -12.63
C ALA A 268 -11.94 3.32 -12.60
N VAL A 269 -13.11 2.85 -12.17
CA VAL A 269 -13.47 1.41 -12.24
C VAL A 269 -13.37 0.84 -13.65
N SER A 270 -13.56 1.65 -14.72
CA SER A 270 -13.46 1.19 -16.10
C SER A 270 -12.05 0.78 -16.54
N GLN A 271 -11.04 1.08 -15.74
CA GLN A 271 -9.66 0.68 -16.02
C GLN A 271 -9.34 -0.75 -15.61
N TYR A 272 -10.19 -1.36 -14.77
CA TYR A 272 -10.04 -2.76 -14.33
C TYR A 272 -10.61 -3.73 -15.36
N ARG A 273 -10.03 -4.93 -15.47
CA ARG A 273 -10.57 -5.99 -16.33
C ARG A 273 -11.90 -6.52 -15.79
N HIS A 274 -12.76 -7.01 -16.68
CA HIS A 274 -13.94 -7.76 -16.29
C HIS A 274 -13.55 -9.06 -15.56
N PRO A 275 -14.26 -9.46 -14.43
CA PRO A 275 -15.48 -8.85 -13.91
C PRO A 275 -15.23 -7.74 -12.85
N PHE A 276 -13.99 -7.37 -12.56
CA PHE A 276 -13.66 -6.43 -11.48
C PHE A 276 -14.22 -5.01 -11.72
N ASP A 277 -14.23 -4.55 -12.98
CA ASP A 277 -14.90 -3.31 -13.38
C ASP A 277 -16.34 -3.24 -12.89
N SER A 278 -17.10 -4.31 -13.06
CA SER A 278 -18.51 -4.41 -12.67
C SER A 278 -18.66 -4.60 -11.16
N ILE A 279 -17.81 -5.43 -10.55
CA ILE A 279 -17.82 -5.69 -9.10
C ILE A 279 -17.57 -4.41 -8.31
N TYR A 280 -16.56 -3.63 -8.70
CA TYR A 280 -16.22 -2.38 -8.00
C TYR A 280 -17.17 -1.23 -8.32
N ASN A 281 -17.89 -1.30 -9.45
CA ASN A 281 -18.86 -0.27 -9.84
C ASN A 281 -20.17 -0.32 -9.04
N ASP A 282 -20.59 -1.48 -8.57
CA ASP A 282 -21.84 -1.65 -7.80
C ASP A 282 -21.51 -1.74 -6.29
N ILE A 283 -22.09 -0.81 -5.52
CA ILE A 283 -21.91 -0.74 -4.07
C ILE A 283 -22.29 -2.04 -3.34
N ASN A 284 -23.22 -2.82 -3.88
CA ASN A 284 -23.68 -4.07 -3.27
C ASN A 284 -22.71 -5.24 -3.51
N THR A 285 -21.92 -5.19 -4.58
CA THR A 285 -20.94 -6.24 -4.93
C THR A 285 -19.51 -5.84 -4.56
N CYS A 286 -19.24 -4.54 -4.40
CA CYS A 286 -17.94 -4.05 -3.99
C CYS A 286 -17.54 -4.67 -2.64
N PRO A 287 -16.34 -5.27 -2.52
CA PRO A 287 -15.82 -5.71 -1.24
C PRO A 287 -15.70 -4.55 -0.26
N GLU A 288 -16.09 -4.77 1.01
CA GLU A 288 -16.13 -3.69 2.01
C GLU A 288 -14.74 -3.08 2.26
N GLU A 289 -13.67 -3.86 2.14
CA GLU A 289 -12.28 -3.40 2.25
C GLU A 289 -11.88 -2.36 1.19
N TYR A 290 -12.62 -2.26 0.07
CA TYR A 290 -12.39 -1.27 -0.99
C TYR A 290 -13.53 -0.26 -1.14
N LEU A 291 -14.53 -0.32 -0.27
CA LEU A 291 -15.79 0.43 -0.41
C LEU A 291 -15.55 1.94 -0.58
N LEU A 292 -14.82 2.55 0.33
CA LEU A 292 -14.58 4.00 0.34
C LEU A 292 -13.51 4.44 -0.68
N TRP A 293 -12.78 3.49 -1.25
CA TRP A 293 -11.90 3.74 -2.39
C TRP A 293 -12.67 3.98 -3.68
N PHE A 294 -13.76 3.22 -3.89
CA PHE A 294 -14.53 3.28 -5.12
C PHE A 294 -15.84 4.07 -5.02
N HIS A 295 -16.40 4.24 -3.82
CA HIS A 295 -17.71 4.85 -3.62
C HIS A 295 -17.67 5.99 -2.61
N HIS A 296 -18.47 7.06 -2.89
CA HIS A 296 -18.89 8.00 -1.87
C HIS A 296 -20.15 7.47 -1.19
N VAL A 297 -20.05 7.15 0.09
CA VAL A 297 -21.04 6.34 0.80
C VAL A 297 -21.68 7.14 1.92
N SER A 298 -23.01 7.13 1.98
CA SER A 298 -23.76 7.81 3.05
C SER A 298 -23.40 7.26 4.43
N TRP A 299 -23.32 8.16 5.42
CA TRP A 299 -23.07 7.81 6.82
C TRP A 299 -24.06 6.77 7.37
N ASN A 300 -25.30 6.73 6.85
CA ASN A 300 -26.36 5.81 7.24
C ASN A 300 -26.49 4.59 6.34
N HIS A 301 -25.59 4.42 5.37
CA HIS A 301 -25.58 3.23 4.51
C HIS A 301 -25.49 1.96 5.36
N LYS A 302 -26.31 0.95 5.02
CA LYS A 302 -26.30 -0.33 5.73
C LYS A 302 -25.21 -1.24 5.15
N MET A 303 -24.25 -1.57 6.01
CA MET A 303 -23.22 -2.55 5.74
C MET A 303 -23.81 -3.97 5.73
N LYS A 304 -23.04 -4.95 5.24
CA LYS A 304 -23.49 -6.35 5.14
C LYS A 304 -23.89 -6.98 6.48
N ASP A 305 -23.29 -6.52 7.57
CA ASP A 305 -23.63 -6.96 8.93
C ASP A 305 -24.86 -6.23 9.54
N GLY A 306 -25.45 -5.29 8.79
CA GLY A 306 -26.62 -4.50 9.21
C GLY A 306 -26.29 -3.25 10.02
N THR A 307 -25.04 -2.99 10.36
CA THR A 307 -24.61 -1.73 10.98
C THR A 307 -24.67 -0.58 9.97
N THR A 308 -24.60 0.67 10.46
CA THR A 308 -24.39 1.81 9.56
C THR A 308 -22.92 1.95 9.22
N LEU A 309 -22.59 2.61 8.10
CA LEU A 309 -21.19 2.93 7.75
C LEU A 309 -20.47 3.62 8.92
N TRP A 310 -21.12 4.58 9.59
CA TRP A 310 -20.53 5.24 10.74
C TRP A 310 -20.21 4.28 11.89
N GLN A 311 -21.15 3.39 12.22
CA GLN A 311 -20.93 2.36 13.25
C GLN A 311 -19.79 1.40 12.84
N SER A 312 -19.76 1.00 11.59
CA SER A 312 -18.69 0.14 11.05
C SER A 312 -17.33 0.83 11.13
N LEU A 313 -17.23 2.11 10.74
CA LEU A 313 -16.00 2.89 10.90
C LEU A 313 -15.53 2.94 12.36
N CYS A 314 -16.42 3.24 13.29
CA CYS A 314 -16.09 3.23 14.72
C CYS A 314 -15.59 1.85 15.18
N ALA A 315 -16.25 0.78 14.74
CA ALA A 315 -15.90 -0.59 15.11
C ALA A 315 -14.51 -0.97 14.56
N HIS A 316 -14.19 -0.63 13.29
CA HIS A 316 -12.87 -0.87 12.70
C HIS A 316 -11.77 -0.16 13.49
N TYR A 317 -11.90 1.14 13.74
CA TYR A 317 -10.91 1.89 14.51
C TYR A 317 -10.69 1.32 15.91
N ASN A 318 -11.77 0.96 16.62
CA ASN A 318 -11.68 0.36 17.96
C ASN A 318 -11.03 -1.03 17.91
N ARG A 319 -11.36 -1.87 16.93
CA ARG A 319 -10.76 -3.19 16.72
C ARG A 319 -9.25 -3.09 16.46
N GLY A 320 -8.84 -2.17 15.58
CA GLY A 320 -7.43 -1.94 15.30
C GLY A 320 -6.61 -1.55 16.52
N VAL A 321 -7.14 -0.66 17.37
CA VAL A 321 -6.52 -0.30 18.65
C VAL A 321 -6.47 -1.51 19.61
N ALA A 322 -7.55 -2.29 19.70
CA ALA A 322 -7.58 -3.48 20.54
C ALA A 322 -6.53 -4.52 20.09
N GLU A 323 -6.38 -4.72 18.79
CA GLU A 323 -5.36 -5.60 18.23
C GLU A 323 -3.93 -5.11 18.51
N ALA A 324 -3.64 -3.82 18.36
CA ALA A 324 -2.34 -3.26 18.72
C ALA A 324 -1.99 -3.52 20.19
N LYS A 325 -2.98 -3.37 21.11
CA LYS A 325 -2.81 -3.70 22.53
C LYS A 325 -2.58 -5.19 22.74
N ARG A 326 -3.32 -6.05 22.04
CA ARG A 326 -3.13 -7.52 22.09
C ARG A 326 -1.72 -7.92 21.64
N PHE A 327 -1.17 -7.25 20.61
CA PHE A 327 0.20 -7.53 20.17
C PHE A 327 1.22 -7.20 21.25
N ALA A 328 1.12 -6.04 21.88
CA ALA A 328 2.00 -5.65 22.97
C ALA A 328 1.87 -6.60 24.19
N GLU A 329 0.65 -7.00 24.54
CA GLU A 329 0.41 -7.99 25.60
C GLU A 329 0.98 -9.38 25.23
N THR A 330 0.82 -9.83 24.00
CA THR A 330 1.39 -11.08 23.54
C THR A 330 2.91 -11.04 23.62
N TRP A 331 3.53 -9.97 23.13
CA TRP A 331 4.97 -9.77 23.18
C TRP A 331 5.50 -9.77 24.62
N SER A 332 4.81 -9.15 25.57
CA SER A 332 5.25 -9.11 26.97
C SER A 332 5.44 -10.50 27.60
N LYS A 333 4.80 -11.52 27.06
CA LYS A 333 4.92 -12.92 27.49
C LYS A 333 6.10 -13.64 26.83
N MET A 334 6.76 -12.99 25.85
CA MET A 334 7.83 -13.58 25.04
C MET A 334 9.23 -13.35 25.63
N GLU A 335 9.37 -12.62 26.73
CA GLU A 335 10.65 -12.34 27.40
C GLU A 335 11.54 -13.58 27.61
N PRO A 336 11.02 -14.76 28.04
CA PRO A 336 11.86 -15.94 28.25
C PRO A 336 12.53 -16.52 27.00
N TYR A 337 12.08 -16.13 25.80
CA TYR A 337 12.49 -16.71 24.52
C TYR A 337 13.40 -15.78 23.71
N VAL A 338 13.63 -14.55 24.17
CA VAL A 338 14.30 -13.50 23.40
C VAL A 338 15.42 -12.89 24.25
N ASP A 339 16.54 -12.53 23.64
CA ASP A 339 17.55 -11.75 24.35
C ASP A 339 17.00 -10.40 24.80
N ARG A 340 17.57 -9.90 25.87
CA ARG A 340 17.07 -8.69 26.55
C ARG A 340 17.05 -7.46 25.63
N GLN A 341 18.03 -7.31 24.75
CA GLN A 341 18.10 -6.12 23.88
C GLN A 341 16.92 -6.10 22.90
N ARG A 342 16.74 -7.18 22.13
CA ARG A 342 15.64 -7.28 21.17
C ARG A 342 14.28 -7.24 21.87
N PHE A 343 14.16 -7.86 23.05
CA PHE A 343 12.92 -7.80 23.83
C PHE A 343 12.54 -6.35 24.19
N MET A 344 13.49 -5.56 24.69
CA MET A 344 13.24 -4.16 25.07
C MET A 344 12.95 -3.27 23.86
N GLU A 345 13.71 -3.41 22.78
CA GLU A 345 13.51 -2.60 21.56
C GLU A 345 12.14 -2.84 20.94
N VAL A 346 11.72 -4.11 20.80
CA VAL A 346 10.39 -4.45 20.29
C VAL A 346 9.28 -4.00 21.24
N SER A 347 9.48 -4.13 22.58
CA SER A 347 8.50 -3.65 23.56
C SER A 347 8.25 -2.15 23.42
N GLN A 348 9.33 -1.36 23.24
CA GLN A 348 9.21 0.07 23.02
C GLN A 348 8.45 0.39 21.71
N ARG A 349 8.75 -0.31 20.62
CA ARG A 349 8.06 -0.12 19.34
C ARG A 349 6.57 -0.51 19.40
N MET A 350 6.24 -1.58 20.12
CA MET A 350 4.83 -1.96 20.32
C MET A 350 4.06 -0.95 21.18
N ALA A 351 4.70 -0.38 22.21
CA ALA A 351 4.08 0.71 22.97
C ALA A 351 3.81 1.93 22.06
N GLU A 352 4.79 2.32 21.24
CA GLU A 352 4.63 3.40 20.26
C GLU A 352 3.50 3.08 19.25
N GLN A 353 3.39 1.83 18.80
CA GLN A 353 2.30 1.40 17.90
C GLN A 353 0.93 1.54 18.56
N VAL A 354 0.79 1.19 19.83
CA VAL A 354 -0.47 1.35 20.58
C VAL A 354 -0.84 2.82 20.70
N GLU A 355 0.10 3.68 21.11
CA GLU A 355 -0.14 5.13 21.24
C GLU A 355 -0.56 5.73 19.89
N ASN A 356 0.13 5.38 18.82
CA ASN A 356 -0.19 5.88 17.49
C ASN A 356 -1.53 5.33 16.96
N ALA A 357 -1.88 4.08 17.25
CA ALA A 357 -3.19 3.53 16.89
C ALA A 357 -4.33 4.28 17.60
N GLU A 358 -4.16 4.65 18.87
CA GLU A 358 -5.11 5.48 19.61
C GLU A 358 -5.20 6.91 19.03
N GLU A 359 -4.06 7.52 18.66
CA GLU A 359 -4.01 8.83 17.99
C GLU A 359 -4.80 8.80 16.66
N TRP A 360 -4.61 7.76 15.85
CA TRP A 360 -5.33 7.58 14.60
C TRP A 360 -6.84 7.49 14.80
N ARG A 361 -7.29 6.57 15.64
CA ARG A 361 -8.70 6.42 15.97
C ARG A 361 -9.33 7.73 16.43
N ASP A 362 -8.73 8.36 17.44
CA ASP A 362 -9.29 9.54 18.07
C ASP A 362 -9.34 10.75 17.14
N THR A 363 -8.26 10.94 16.35
CA THR A 363 -8.18 12.04 15.39
C THR A 363 -9.17 11.85 14.24
N CYS A 364 -9.21 10.67 13.62
CA CYS A 364 -10.06 10.41 12.48
C CYS A 364 -11.55 10.41 12.87
N LEU A 365 -11.93 9.73 13.94
CA LEU A 365 -13.31 9.69 14.37
C LEU A 365 -13.84 11.07 14.81
N LYS A 366 -13.04 11.86 15.53
CA LYS A 366 -13.41 13.25 15.87
C LYS A 366 -13.59 14.11 14.64
N TYR A 367 -12.70 14.00 13.67
CA TYR A 367 -12.79 14.77 12.44
C TYR A 367 -14.04 14.38 11.62
N PHE A 368 -14.24 13.08 11.36
CA PHE A 368 -15.38 12.61 10.57
C PHE A 368 -16.71 12.81 11.29
N GLN A 369 -16.73 12.82 12.65
CA GLN A 369 -17.92 13.20 13.42
C GLN A 369 -18.39 14.61 13.10
N THR A 370 -17.51 15.53 12.73
CA THR A 370 -17.91 16.89 12.34
C THR A 370 -18.82 16.92 11.11
N PHE A 371 -18.80 15.87 10.30
CA PHE A 371 -19.65 15.68 9.12
C PHE A 371 -20.85 14.77 9.43
N SER A 372 -20.61 13.60 9.99
CA SER A 372 -21.66 12.60 10.27
C SER A 372 -22.68 13.07 11.31
N LYS A 373 -22.27 13.93 12.25
CA LYS A 373 -23.07 14.40 13.40
C LYS A 373 -23.59 13.27 14.30
N GLN A 374 -23.03 12.06 14.20
CA GLN A 374 -23.41 10.89 14.98
C GLN A 374 -22.47 10.69 16.18
N GLU A 375 -22.94 10.02 17.23
CA GLU A 375 -22.09 9.69 18.38
C GLU A 375 -21.02 8.66 17.99
N ILE A 376 -19.81 8.84 18.52
CA ILE A 376 -18.74 7.84 18.37
C ILE A 376 -19.08 6.66 19.28
N THR A 377 -19.32 5.50 18.68
CA THR A 377 -19.58 4.25 19.41
C THR A 377 -18.27 3.60 19.83
N LYS A 378 -18.26 3.00 21.04
CA LYS A 378 -17.11 2.28 21.60
C LYS A 378 -17.13 0.83 21.16
#